data_82e8d52c3087fce2e9f9b3c1485ca8ec
#
_entry.id   82e8d52c3087fce2e9f9b3c1485ca8ec
#
_cell.length_a   1.000
_cell.length_b   1.000
_cell.length_c   1.000
_cell.angle_alpha   90.00
_cell.angle_beta   90.00
_cell.angle_gamma   90.00
#
_symmetry.space_group_name_H-M   'P 1'
#
loop_
_entity.id
_entity.type
_entity.pdbx_description
1 polymer ?
#
loop_
_entity_poly.entity_id
_entity_poly.type
_entity_poly.pdbx_seq_one_letter_code
_entity_poly.pdbx_strand_id
1 'polypeptide(L)'
;LNEKVTIEPQVYCGKCYPCRHGKYNLCEELKVIGFQTTGTASEYFAVDASKVTPLPENMSFEEGAMIEPLAVAVHACKQIDIKDKDVVVIGAGPIGNLIAQTAKGMSARKVLITDISDYRLQKALECGVDVAINTKEKDFNSALIETFGEDKEDVIFDCAGNDISMNQAIRCARKGSTIILVAVFASMAN
;
A
#
# COMPACT_ATOMS: atom_id res chain seq x y z
N LEU A 1 8.36 16.03 -27.22
CA LEU A 1 7.71 15.02 -28.08
C LEU A 1 8.48 13.72 -27.98
N ASN A 2 7.78 12.58 -27.77
CA ASN A 2 8.34 11.24 -27.58
C ASN A 2 9.06 11.00 -26.21
N GLU A 3 8.64 11.67 -25.18
CA GLU A 3 9.10 11.39 -23.83
C GLU A 3 8.29 10.26 -23.21
N LYS A 4 8.94 9.39 -22.43
CA LYS A 4 8.28 8.42 -21.57
C LYS A 4 7.66 9.17 -20.39
N VAL A 5 6.39 8.92 -20.10
CA VAL A 5 5.69 9.62 -19.04
C VAL A 5 4.81 8.66 -18.23
N THR A 6 4.51 9.04 -16.98
CA THR A 6 3.41 8.51 -16.19
C THR A 6 2.39 9.61 -15.91
N ILE A 7 1.17 9.23 -15.53
CA ILE A 7 0.06 10.16 -15.34
C ILE A 7 -0.45 10.05 -13.90
N GLU A 8 -0.66 11.21 -13.25
CA GLU A 8 -1.41 11.26 -12.00
C GLU A 8 -2.90 11.03 -12.28
N PRO A 9 -3.52 9.94 -11.78
CA PRO A 9 -4.89 9.59 -12.16
C PRO A 9 -5.97 10.41 -11.46
N GLN A 10 -5.62 11.22 -10.46
CA GLN A 10 -6.58 11.98 -9.65
C GLN A 10 -7.05 13.23 -10.37
N VAL A 11 -8.37 13.42 -10.45
CA VAL A 11 -9.03 14.64 -10.95
C VAL A 11 -9.77 15.27 -9.78
N TYR A 12 -9.25 16.37 -9.27
CA TYR A 12 -9.77 17.07 -8.10
C TYR A 12 -10.36 18.44 -8.44
N CYS A 13 -11.29 18.95 -7.62
CA CYS A 13 -12.04 20.18 -7.94
C CYS A 13 -11.25 21.47 -7.69
N GLY A 14 -10.17 21.45 -6.94
CA GLY A 14 -9.34 22.63 -6.60
C GLY A 14 -9.95 23.62 -5.60
N LYS A 15 -11.25 23.52 -5.27
CA LYS A 15 -11.99 24.54 -4.50
C LYS A 15 -12.48 24.09 -3.11
N CYS A 16 -12.67 22.79 -2.86
CA CYS A 16 -13.13 22.26 -1.57
C CYS A 16 -12.09 22.44 -0.46
N TYR A 17 -12.47 22.21 0.78
CA TYR A 17 -11.58 22.39 1.92
C TYR A 17 -10.27 21.58 1.80
N PRO A 18 -10.29 20.26 1.54
CA PRO A 18 -9.06 19.48 1.34
C PRO A 18 -8.16 20.04 0.22
N CYS A 19 -8.74 20.40 -0.92
CA CYS A 19 -7.96 20.93 -2.05
C CYS A 19 -7.23 22.23 -1.69
N ARG A 20 -7.90 23.16 -1.01
CA ARG A 20 -7.30 24.43 -0.57
C ARG A 20 -6.19 24.26 0.47
N HIS A 21 -6.11 23.07 1.09
CA HIS A 21 -5.08 22.70 2.06
C HIS A 21 -4.06 21.69 1.53
N GLY A 22 -3.97 21.52 0.18
CA GLY A 22 -3.00 20.65 -0.47
C GLY A 22 -3.26 19.15 -0.32
N LYS A 23 -4.46 18.76 0.17
CA LYS A 23 -4.86 17.38 0.36
C LYS A 23 -5.76 16.92 -0.81
N TYR A 24 -5.21 16.95 -2.02
CA TYR A 24 -5.97 16.70 -3.24
C TYR A 24 -6.59 15.30 -3.31
N ASN A 25 -5.91 14.31 -2.75
CA ASN A 25 -6.39 12.93 -2.63
C ASN A 25 -7.64 12.79 -1.74
N LEU A 26 -7.97 13.80 -0.93
CA LEU A 26 -9.17 13.86 -0.10
C LEU A 26 -10.25 14.80 -0.66
N CYS A 27 -10.18 15.14 -1.95
CA CYS A 27 -11.15 16.00 -2.61
C CYS A 27 -12.57 15.45 -2.48
N GLU A 28 -13.53 16.33 -2.11
CA GLU A 28 -14.95 15.96 -1.95
C GLU A 28 -15.60 15.54 -3.28
N GLU A 29 -15.07 16.01 -4.41
CA GLU A 29 -15.52 15.67 -5.77
C GLU A 29 -14.45 14.85 -6.52
N LEU A 30 -13.64 14.06 -5.80
CA LEU A 30 -12.56 13.28 -6.40
C LEU A 30 -13.07 12.32 -7.48
N LYS A 31 -12.46 12.39 -8.64
CA LYS A 31 -12.62 11.39 -9.70
C LYS A 31 -11.25 10.79 -10.02
N VAL A 32 -11.26 9.57 -10.50
CA VAL A 32 -10.05 8.85 -10.89
C VAL A 32 -10.17 8.48 -12.37
N ILE A 33 -9.13 8.80 -13.14
CA ILE A 33 -9.01 8.42 -14.56
C ILE A 33 -9.10 6.89 -14.66
N GLY A 34 -10.00 6.42 -15.51
CA GLY A 34 -10.27 4.99 -15.68
C GLY A 34 -11.36 4.40 -14.78
N PHE A 35 -11.86 5.18 -13.79
CA PHE A 35 -12.99 4.78 -12.94
C PHE A 35 -14.21 5.67 -13.20
N GLN A 36 -14.17 6.93 -12.78
CA GLN A 36 -15.27 7.88 -12.96
C GLN A 36 -15.13 8.70 -14.24
N THR A 37 -13.99 8.63 -14.91
CA THR A 37 -13.73 9.26 -16.20
C THR A 37 -13.13 8.25 -17.16
N THR A 38 -13.02 8.61 -18.45
CA THR A 38 -12.37 7.77 -19.48
C THR A 38 -10.94 7.44 -19.06
N GLY A 39 -10.55 6.17 -19.25
CA GLY A 39 -9.22 5.66 -18.88
C GLY A 39 -8.23 5.65 -20.05
N THR A 40 -7.01 5.25 -19.75
CA THR A 40 -5.85 5.26 -20.67
C THR A 40 -5.67 3.96 -21.47
N ALA A 41 -6.61 2.99 -21.37
CA ALA A 41 -6.57 1.77 -22.17
C ALA A 41 -6.96 2.03 -23.64
N SER A 42 -6.15 2.87 -24.32
CA SER A 42 -6.35 3.32 -25.69
C SER A 42 -4.99 3.68 -26.33
N GLU A 43 -4.92 3.72 -27.65
CA GLU A 43 -3.69 4.10 -28.37
C GLU A 43 -3.29 5.56 -28.12
N TYR A 44 -4.28 6.44 -27.91
CA TYR A 44 -4.10 7.87 -27.67
C TYR A 44 -5.02 8.32 -26.54
N PHE A 45 -4.50 9.15 -25.67
CA PHE A 45 -5.25 9.71 -24.56
C PHE A 45 -4.86 11.18 -24.33
N ALA A 46 -5.84 12.07 -24.31
CA ALA A 46 -5.65 13.47 -24.00
C ALA A 46 -5.79 13.71 -22.50
N VAL A 47 -4.78 14.28 -21.88
CA VAL A 47 -4.74 14.59 -20.44
C VAL A 47 -4.14 15.98 -20.22
N ASP A 48 -4.50 16.63 -19.12
CA ASP A 48 -3.89 17.87 -18.69
C ASP A 48 -2.39 17.69 -18.46
N ALA A 49 -1.58 18.58 -19.05
CA ALA A 49 -0.13 18.52 -18.94
C ALA A 49 0.38 18.60 -17.48
N SER A 50 -0.36 19.25 -16.58
CA SER A 50 -0.03 19.31 -15.15
C SER A 50 -0.07 17.96 -14.45
N LYS A 51 -0.71 16.94 -15.05
CA LYS A 51 -0.81 15.58 -14.52
C LYS A 51 0.22 14.62 -15.11
N VAL A 52 1.05 15.11 -16.00
CA VAL A 52 2.06 14.31 -16.69
C VAL A 52 3.41 14.48 -15.99
N THR A 53 4.02 13.36 -15.61
CA THR A 53 5.37 13.34 -15.02
C THR A 53 6.31 12.57 -15.95
N PRO A 54 7.41 13.20 -16.41
CA PRO A 54 8.43 12.52 -17.21
C PRO A 54 9.08 11.38 -16.42
N LEU A 55 9.29 10.23 -17.08
CA LEU A 55 10.06 9.13 -16.52
C LEU A 55 11.56 9.33 -16.81
N PRO A 56 12.46 8.88 -15.94
CA PRO A 56 13.88 8.80 -16.24
C PRO A 56 14.15 8.00 -17.51
N GLU A 57 15.13 8.40 -18.32
CA GLU A 57 15.44 7.75 -19.60
C GLU A 57 15.75 6.24 -19.46
N ASN A 58 16.41 5.85 -18.36
CA ASN A 58 16.77 4.47 -18.06
C ASN A 58 15.63 3.63 -17.47
N MET A 59 14.46 4.23 -17.20
CA MET A 59 13.30 3.51 -16.67
C MET A 59 12.52 2.84 -17.80
N SER A 60 12.15 1.57 -17.63
CA SER A 60 11.25 0.86 -18.55
C SER A 60 9.80 1.33 -18.40
N PHE A 61 8.93 0.98 -19.35
CA PHE A 61 7.50 1.25 -19.20
C PHE A 61 6.85 0.40 -18.11
N GLU A 62 7.34 -0.83 -17.91
CA GLU A 62 6.89 -1.71 -16.83
C GLU A 62 7.21 -1.11 -15.46
N GLU A 63 8.41 -0.56 -15.27
CA GLU A 63 8.78 0.15 -14.04
C GLU A 63 7.96 1.43 -13.89
N GLY A 64 7.76 2.19 -14.97
CA GLY A 64 6.92 3.38 -14.98
C GLY A 64 5.47 3.10 -14.59
N ALA A 65 4.91 1.96 -15.01
CA ALA A 65 3.57 1.53 -14.64
C ALA A 65 3.44 1.21 -13.13
N MET A 66 4.53 0.90 -12.44
CA MET A 66 4.53 0.63 -11.01
C MET A 66 4.56 1.90 -10.15
N ILE A 67 4.81 3.08 -10.71
CA ILE A 67 4.93 4.33 -9.93
C ILE A 67 3.62 4.66 -9.20
N GLU A 68 2.47 4.50 -9.87
CA GLU A 68 1.18 4.80 -9.27
C GLU A 68 0.89 3.91 -8.04
N PRO A 69 0.91 2.56 -8.14
CA PRO A 69 0.67 1.72 -6.98
C PRO A 69 1.79 1.83 -5.92
N LEU A 70 3.02 2.14 -6.31
CA LEU A 70 4.11 2.41 -5.37
C LEU A 70 3.85 3.70 -4.57
N ALA A 71 3.26 4.72 -5.19
CA ALA A 71 2.89 5.95 -4.50
C ALA A 71 1.89 5.69 -3.35
N VAL A 72 0.97 4.74 -3.51
CA VAL A 72 0.07 4.28 -2.43
C VAL A 72 0.88 3.72 -1.27
N ALA A 73 1.84 2.84 -1.54
CA ALA A 73 2.70 2.23 -0.52
C ALA A 73 3.54 3.26 0.22
N VAL A 74 4.15 4.19 -0.51
CA VAL A 74 4.94 5.29 0.07
C VAL A 74 4.06 6.19 0.94
N HIS A 75 2.85 6.53 0.47
CA HIS A 75 1.90 7.33 1.25
C HIS A 75 1.50 6.63 2.56
N ALA A 76 1.16 5.34 2.49
CA ALA A 76 0.82 4.55 3.68
C ALA A 76 1.99 4.51 4.68
N CYS A 77 3.20 4.22 4.23
CA CYS A 77 4.38 4.17 5.09
C CYS A 77 4.75 5.53 5.71
N LYS A 78 4.40 6.64 5.05
CA LYS A 78 4.63 8.01 5.59
C LYS A 78 3.63 8.45 6.67
N GLN A 79 2.61 7.66 6.98
CA GLN A 79 1.67 7.98 8.07
C GLN A 79 2.33 7.82 9.46
N ILE A 80 3.45 7.13 9.54
CA ILE A 80 4.22 6.90 10.76
C ILE A 80 5.72 6.91 10.43
N ASP A 81 6.58 7.18 11.40
CA ASP A 81 8.00 6.94 11.26
C ASP A 81 8.30 5.43 11.30
N ILE A 82 8.69 4.89 10.14
CA ILE A 82 8.93 3.45 9.92
C ILE A 82 10.34 3.04 10.37
N LYS A 83 11.28 3.99 10.47
CA LYS A 83 12.67 3.66 10.77
C LYS A 83 12.78 2.88 12.10
N ASP A 84 13.52 1.79 12.06
CA ASP A 84 13.78 0.89 13.19
C ASP A 84 12.53 0.25 13.81
N LYS A 85 11.39 0.25 13.09
CA LYS A 85 10.12 -0.33 13.53
C LYS A 85 9.94 -1.79 13.08
N ASP A 86 9.22 -2.54 13.89
CA ASP A 86 8.68 -3.84 13.54
C ASP A 86 7.34 -3.68 12.83
N VAL A 87 7.27 -4.16 11.61
CA VAL A 87 6.15 -3.92 10.70
C VAL A 87 5.47 -5.22 10.32
N VAL A 88 4.15 -5.20 10.39
CA VAL A 88 3.28 -6.28 9.89
C VAL A 88 2.46 -5.78 8.71
N VAL A 89 2.37 -6.59 7.67
CA VAL A 89 1.48 -6.35 6.53
C VAL A 89 0.51 -7.53 6.41
N ILE A 90 -0.77 -7.28 6.55
CA ILE A 90 -1.83 -8.28 6.38
C ILE A 90 -2.31 -8.22 4.93
N GLY A 91 -2.10 -9.29 4.18
CA GLY A 91 -2.38 -9.40 2.75
C GLY A 91 -1.15 -9.18 1.88
N ALA A 92 -0.71 -10.22 1.18
CA ALA A 92 0.43 -10.20 0.26
C ALA A 92 0.02 -9.98 -1.21
N GLY A 93 -1.08 -9.25 -1.43
CA GLY A 93 -1.47 -8.76 -2.75
C GLY A 93 -0.47 -7.71 -3.28
N PRO A 94 -0.70 -7.14 -4.48
CA PRO A 94 0.21 -6.17 -5.08
C PRO A 94 0.53 -4.99 -4.13
N ILE A 95 -0.49 -4.39 -3.51
CA ILE A 95 -0.30 -3.25 -2.60
C ILE A 95 0.42 -3.66 -1.32
N GLY A 96 0.03 -4.79 -0.69
CA GLY A 96 0.71 -5.25 0.53
C GLY A 96 2.17 -5.58 0.29
N ASN A 97 2.49 -6.22 -0.84
CA ASN A 97 3.88 -6.51 -1.21
C ASN A 97 4.68 -5.20 -1.42
N LEU A 98 4.12 -4.21 -2.11
CA LEU A 98 4.76 -2.90 -2.27
C LEU A 98 4.96 -2.17 -0.95
N ILE A 99 4.00 -2.25 -0.01
CA ILE A 99 4.14 -1.67 1.33
C ILE A 99 5.27 -2.36 2.10
N ALA A 100 5.34 -3.69 2.06
CA ALA A 100 6.39 -4.44 2.73
C ALA A 100 7.79 -4.06 2.20
N GLN A 101 7.95 -3.98 0.88
CA GLN A 101 9.20 -3.52 0.24
C GLN A 101 9.51 -2.06 0.59
N THR A 102 8.50 -1.17 0.58
CA THR A 102 8.67 0.24 0.94
C THR A 102 9.09 0.40 2.39
N ALA A 103 8.48 -0.35 3.31
CA ALA A 103 8.88 -0.35 4.72
C ALA A 103 10.34 -0.80 4.88
N LYS A 104 10.78 -1.84 4.17
CA LYS A 104 12.20 -2.24 4.12
C LYS A 104 13.07 -1.12 3.59
N GLY A 105 12.69 -0.49 2.47
CA GLY A 105 13.42 0.64 1.88
C GLY A 105 13.50 1.86 2.79
N MET A 106 12.53 2.03 3.70
CA MET A 106 12.51 3.07 4.74
C MET A 106 13.17 2.63 6.06
N SER A 107 13.97 1.55 6.03
CA SER A 107 14.75 1.05 7.17
C SER A 107 13.89 0.51 8.32
N ALA A 108 12.76 -0.14 8.04
CA ALA A 108 12.08 -0.96 9.03
C ALA A 108 13.04 -2.00 9.62
N ARG A 109 12.96 -2.27 10.92
CA ARG A 109 13.82 -3.24 11.59
C ARG A 109 13.54 -4.65 11.06
N LYS A 110 12.28 -5.04 11.00
CA LYS A 110 11.83 -6.33 10.48
C LYS A 110 10.42 -6.23 9.91
N VAL A 111 10.17 -6.92 8.82
CA VAL A 111 8.86 -6.93 8.15
C VAL A 111 8.32 -8.35 8.07
N LEU A 112 7.14 -8.56 8.66
CA LEU A 112 6.33 -9.76 8.52
C LEU A 112 5.19 -9.47 7.54
N ILE A 113 5.00 -10.32 6.55
CA ILE A 113 3.81 -10.30 5.68
C ILE A 113 2.98 -11.56 5.89
N THR A 114 1.66 -11.43 5.89
CA THR A 114 0.75 -12.56 6.02
C THR A 114 -0.25 -12.63 4.87
N ASP A 115 -0.59 -13.82 4.43
CA ASP A 115 -1.62 -14.09 3.41
C ASP A 115 -2.14 -15.52 3.59
N ILE A 116 -3.14 -15.90 2.80
CA ILE A 116 -3.67 -17.26 2.70
C ILE A 116 -3.17 -17.99 1.43
N SER A 117 -2.35 -17.34 0.61
CA SER A 117 -1.81 -17.83 -0.65
C SER A 117 -0.29 -18.00 -0.58
N ASP A 118 0.19 -19.23 -0.61
CA ASP A 118 1.61 -19.53 -0.60
C ASP A 118 2.35 -18.91 -1.78
N TYR A 119 1.71 -18.85 -2.94
CA TYR A 119 2.30 -18.19 -4.13
C TYR A 119 2.61 -16.71 -3.86
N ARG A 120 1.69 -15.96 -3.23
CA ARG A 120 1.90 -14.54 -2.91
C ARG A 120 2.95 -14.36 -1.83
N LEU A 121 2.96 -15.23 -0.83
CA LEU A 121 3.95 -15.24 0.24
C LEU A 121 5.34 -15.53 -0.30
N GLN A 122 5.48 -16.50 -1.20
CA GLN A 122 6.74 -16.78 -1.86
C GLN A 122 7.24 -15.57 -2.67
N LYS A 123 6.36 -14.89 -3.41
CA LYS A 123 6.70 -13.65 -4.13
C LYS A 123 7.17 -12.55 -3.20
N ALA A 124 6.57 -12.40 -2.02
CA ALA A 124 7.01 -11.42 -1.03
C ALA A 124 8.44 -11.72 -0.52
N LEU A 125 8.76 -13.00 -0.27
CA LEU A 125 10.12 -13.41 0.12
C LEU A 125 11.12 -13.14 -1.00
N GLU A 126 10.77 -13.43 -2.26
CA GLU A 126 11.61 -13.12 -3.44
C GLU A 126 11.88 -11.60 -3.58
N CYS A 127 10.96 -10.77 -3.10
CA CYS A 127 11.10 -9.31 -3.05
C CYS A 127 11.84 -8.80 -1.80
N GLY A 128 12.38 -9.69 -0.95
CA GLY A 128 13.22 -9.32 0.18
C GLY A 128 12.48 -9.01 1.49
N VAL A 129 11.22 -9.45 1.63
CA VAL A 129 10.50 -9.41 2.91
C VAL A 129 11.13 -10.43 3.85
N ASP A 130 11.26 -10.09 5.14
CA ASP A 130 12.02 -10.92 6.10
C ASP A 130 11.29 -12.22 6.49
N VAL A 131 9.97 -12.14 6.69
CA VAL A 131 9.14 -13.27 7.12
C VAL A 131 7.79 -13.25 6.40
N ALA A 132 7.37 -14.40 5.91
CA ALA A 132 6.05 -14.58 5.27
C ALA A 132 5.33 -15.78 5.89
N ILE A 133 4.09 -15.59 6.32
CA ILE A 133 3.32 -16.59 7.08
C ILE A 133 1.93 -16.79 6.45
N ASN A 134 1.58 -18.08 6.24
CA ASN A 134 0.24 -18.46 5.83
C ASN A 134 -0.69 -18.56 7.05
N THR A 135 -1.69 -17.68 7.13
CA THR A 135 -2.63 -17.61 8.25
C THR A 135 -3.70 -18.72 8.25
N LYS A 136 -3.75 -19.57 7.23
CA LYS A 136 -4.49 -20.84 7.30
C LYS A 136 -3.77 -21.91 8.09
N GLU A 137 -2.44 -21.85 8.16
CA GLU A 137 -1.59 -22.86 8.76
C GLU A 137 -1.10 -22.43 10.15
N LYS A 138 -1.00 -21.13 10.39
CA LYS A 138 -0.47 -20.59 11.63
C LYS A 138 -1.35 -19.47 12.19
N ASP A 139 -1.62 -19.54 13.49
CA ASP A 139 -2.34 -18.48 14.20
C ASP A 139 -1.60 -17.15 14.12
N PHE A 140 -2.34 -16.08 13.85
CA PHE A 140 -1.77 -14.75 13.63
C PHE A 140 -1.03 -14.21 14.85
N ASN A 141 -1.58 -14.34 16.06
CA ASN A 141 -0.91 -13.90 17.29
C ASN A 141 0.39 -14.67 17.54
N SER A 142 0.36 -15.98 17.32
CA SER A 142 1.56 -16.83 17.43
C SER A 142 2.64 -16.42 16.43
N ALA A 143 2.23 -16.05 15.20
CA ALA A 143 3.16 -15.55 14.18
C ALA A 143 3.83 -14.23 14.59
N LEU A 144 3.09 -13.32 15.25
CA LEU A 144 3.63 -12.06 15.78
C LEU A 144 4.70 -12.32 16.85
N ILE A 145 4.38 -13.15 17.84
CA ILE A 145 5.28 -13.47 18.97
C ILE A 145 6.54 -14.17 18.46
N GLU A 146 6.41 -15.14 17.56
CA GLU A 146 7.55 -15.86 17.02
C GLU A 146 8.46 -14.97 16.18
N THR A 147 7.88 -14.01 15.46
CA THR A 147 8.64 -13.12 14.59
C THR A 147 9.34 -12.00 15.35
N PHE A 148 8.67 -11.39 16.32
CA PHE A 148 9.13 -10.17 16.99
C PHE A 148 9.41 -10.35 18.49
N GLY A 149 9.04 -11.47 19.08
CA GLY A 149 9.07 -11.70 20.54
C GLY A 149 7.78 -11.24 21.23
N GLU A 150 7.80 -11.24 22.57
CA GLU A 150 6.63 -10.89 23.39
C GLU A 150 6.15 -9.45 23.20
N ASP A 151 7.05 -8.54 22.82
CA ASP A 151 6.73 -7.13 22.57
C ASP A 151 5.98 -6.91 21.25
N LYS A 152 5.99 -7.90 20.34
CA LYS A 152 5.33 -7.90 19.04
C LYS A 152 5.74 -6.68 18.15
N GLU A 153 4.81 -6.24 17.31
CA GLU A 153 5.02 -5.22 16.27
C GLU A 153 4.77 -3.78 16.78
N ASP A 154 5.31 -2.80 16.05
CA ASP A 154 5.03 -1.38 16.21
C ASP A 154 3.88 -0.90 15.29
N VAL A 155 3.76 -1.50 14.10
CA VAL A 155 2.85 -1.06 13.05
C VAL A 155 2.23 -2.26 12.33
N ILE A 156 0.92 -2.19 12.09
CA ILE A 156 0.18 -3.12 11.23
C ILE A 156 -0.42 -2.35 10.06
N PHE A 157 -0.17 -2.80 8.84
CA PHE A 157 -0.87 -2.36 7.63
C PHE A 157 -1.91 -3.41 7.22
N ASP A 158 -3.20 -3.08 7.25
CA ASP A 158 -4.25 -3.95 6.72
C ASP A 158 -4.48 -3.65 5.23
N CYS A 159 -3.98 -4.56 4.39
CA CYS A 159 -4.14 -4.55 2.93
C CYS A 159 -5.11 -5.63 2.42
N ALA A 160 -5.72 -6.40 3.30
CA ALA A 160 -6.68 -7.46 2.96
C ALA A 160 -8.13 -6.96 2.94
N GLY A 161 -8.51 -6.06 3.84
CA GLY A 161 -9.77 -5.33 3.83
C GLY A 161 -11.00 -6.19 4.04
N ASN A 162 -10.98 -7.06 5.03
CA ASN A 162 -12.12 -7.87 5.42
C ASN A 162 -12.22 -7.99 6.95
N ASP A 163 -13.37 -8.48 7.44
CA ASP A 163 -13.65 -8.60 8.87
C ASP A 163 -12.58 -9.44 9.62
N ILE A 164 -12.06 -10.48 8.98
CA ILE A 164 -11.06 -11.36 9.59
C ILE A 164 -9.75 -10.60 9.81
N SER A 165 -9.24 -9.91 8.77
CA SER A 165 -7.99 -9.15 8.85
C SER A 165 -8.09 -8.01 9.86
N MET A 166 -9.20 -7.28 9.85
CA MET A 166 -9.45 -6.18 10.79
C MET A 166 -9.52 -6.70 12.24
N ASN A 167 -10.29 -7.77 12.49
CA ASN A 167 -10.39 -8.35 13.83
C ASN A 167 -9.05 -8.93 14.31
N GLN A 168 -8.26 -9.55 13.44
CA GLN A 168 -6.92 -10.00 13.76
C GLN A 168 -6.03 -8.81 14.14
N ALA A 169 -6.01 -7.75 13.33
CA ALA A 169 -5.23 -6.56 13.63
C ALA A 169 -5.60 -5.97 15.01
N ILE A 170 -6.90 -5.71 15.27
CA ILE A 170 -7.34 -5.05 16.50
C ILE A 170 -7.09 -5.94 17.74
N ARG A 171 -7.37 -7.26 17.66
CA ARG A 171 -7.28 -8.16 18.82
C ARG A 171 -5.86 -8.56 19.17
N CYS A 172 -4.99 -8.69 18.17
CA CYS A 172 -3.62 -9.20 18.34
C CYS A 172 -2.57 -8.10 18.47
N ALA A 173 -2.88 -6.87 18.04
CA ALA A 173 -1.97 -5.75 18.11
C ALA A 173 -1.45 -5.51 19.53
N ARG A 174 -0.16 -5.18 19.63
CA ARG A 174 0.43 -4.69 20.88
C ARG A 174 -0.28 -3.41 21.34
N LYS A 175 -0.46 -3.24 22.64
CA LYS A 175 -0.94 -1.95 23.17
C LYS A 175 0.02 -0.82 22.80
N GLY A 176 -0.51 0.20 22.12
CA GLY A 176 0.26 1.35 21.64
C GLY A 176 0.86 1.17 20.25
N SER A 177 0.65 0.04 19.55
CA SER A 177 0.98 -0.07 18.14
C SER A 177 -0.01 0.72 17.27
N THR A 178 0.39 1.03 16.05
CA THR A 178 -0.44 1.76 15.09
C THR A 178 -0.99 0.81 14.04
N ILE A 179 -2.30 0.89 13.78
CA ILE A 179 -2.96 0.15 12.69
C ILE A 179 -3.30 1.13 11.57
N ILE A 180 -2.83 0.87 10.37
CA ILE A 180 -3.07 1.67 9.16
C ILE A 180 -3.94 0.86 8.21
N LEU A 181 -5.16 1.35 7.95
CA LEU A 181 -6.10 0.73 7.04
C LEU A 181 -5.81 1.22 5.62
N VAL A 182 -5.35 0.32 4.77
CA VAL A 182 -5.02 0.61 3.37
C VAL A 182 -6.07 0.06 2.43
N ALA A 183 -6.61 -1.09 2.75
CA ALA A 183 -7.59 -1.77 1.91
C ALA A 183 -8.93 -1.04 1.86
N VAL A 184 -9.61 -1.16 0.74
CA VAL A 184 -11.01 -0.74 0.57
C VAL A 184 -11.92 -1.91 0.93
N PHE A 185 -12.77 -1.73 1.95
CA PHE A 185 -13.71 -2.75 2.38
C PHE A 185 -14.89 -2.83 1.40
N ALA A 186 -15.28 -4.05 1.01
CA ALA A 186 -16.43 -4.28 0.13
C ALA A 186 -17.78 -4.08 0.84
N SER A 187 -17.80 -4.20 2.16
CA SER A 187 -18.96 -3.99 3.04
C SER A 187 -18.51 -3.28 4.31
N MET A 188 -19.47 -2.79 5.11
CA MET A 188 -19.14 -2.29 6.44
C MET A 188 -18.54 -3.43 7.27
N ALA A 189 -17.40 -3.16 7.92
CA ALA A 189 -16.79 -4.09 8.87
C ALA A 189 -17.65 -4.18 10.13
N ASN A 190 -17.92 -5.40 10.62
CA ASN A 190 -18.68 -5.68 11.82
C ASN A 190 -17.78 -6.08 12.98
#